data_c727b065fde8eebc6a1b23d9a1099118
#
_entry.id   c727b065fde8eebc6a1b23d9a1099118
#
_cell.length_a   1.000
_cell.length_b   1.000
_cell.length_c   1.000
_cell.angle_alpha   90.00
_cell.angle_beta   90.00
_cell.angle_gamma   90.00
#
_symmetry.space_group_name_H-M   'P 1'
#
loop_
_entity.id
_entity.type
_entity.pdbx_description
1 polymer ?
#
loop_
_entity_poly.entity_id
_entity_poly.type
_entity_poly.pdbx_seq_one_letter_code
_entity_poly.pdbx_strand_id
1 'polypeptide(L)'
;MHLAELNIGRLHAPPDDPRVAEFMANLDRVNGLAKRMPGFVWMMEGSGEPATGNTANCLNDDPQFVANLSVWETPADLQSFVFDTIHVRFLNRRTAWFENHVRMHFVMWWVPVGTEPTLEEAMARLEQRETTGDSAAAFGWDWMRAHHMGAAAP
;
A
#
# COMPACT_ATOMS: atom_id res chain seq x y z
N MET A 1 17.69 -7.42 -2.95
CA MET A 1 16.77 -6.27 -2.77
C MET A 1 15.40 -6.81 -2.39
N HIS A 2 14.61 -6.06 -1.62
CA HIS A 2 13.20 -6.32 -1.38
C HIS A 2 12.34 -5.31 -2.14
N LEU A 3 11.05 -5.60 -2.30
CA LEU A 3 10.09 -4.70 -2.94
C LEU A 3 9.31 -3.93 -1.88
N ALA A 4 9.42 -2.61 -1.89
CA ALA A 4 8.54 -1.72 -1.14
C ALA A 4 7.34 -1.29 -1.98
N GLU A 5 6.20 -1.09 -1.35
CA GLU A 5 5.00 -0.53 -1.98
C GLU A 5 4.30 0.48 -1.06
N LEU A 6 3.81 1.55 -1.65
CA LEU A 6 2.91 2.50 -1.02
C LEU A 6 1.60 2.58 -1.78
N ASN A 7 0.52 2.56 -1.02
CA ASN A 7 -0.82 2.83 -1.53
C ASN A 7 -1.51 3.83 -0.61
N ILE A 8 -2.06 4.87 -1.18
CA ILE A 8 -2.76 5.92 -0.45
C ILE A 8 -4.20 6.07 -0.90
N GLY A 9 -5.05 6.58 -0.03
CA GLY A 9 -6.44 6.89 -0.34
C GLY A 9 -7.02 7.93 0.59
N ARG A 10 -8.12 8.57 0.18
CA ARG A 10 -8.93 9.40 1.04
C ARG A 10 -10.31 8.78 1.18
N LEU A 11 -10.71 8.48 2.41
CA LEU A 11 -12.04 7.95 2.71
C LEU A 11 -13.12 8.98 2.36
N HIS A 12 -14.30 8.50 1.97
CA HIS A 12 -15.47 9.36 1.73
C HIS A 12 -15.97 10.05 3.00
N ALA A 13 -15.58 9.56 4.17
CA ALA A 13 -16.05 10.03 5.46
C ALA A 13 -15.00 9.80 6.54
N PRO A 14 -15.09 10.45 7.70
CA PRO A 14 -14.24 10.18 8.85
C PRO A 14 -14.26 8.70 9.26
N PRO A 15 -13.18 8.17 9.88
CA PRO A 15 -13.05 6.75 10.21
C PRO A 15 -14.17 6.16 11.10
N ASP A 16 -14.83 6.97 11.89
CA ASP A 16 -15.94 6.60 12.77
C ASP A 16 -17.34 6.68 12.09
N ASP A 17 -17.40 7.10 10.83
CA ASP A 17 -18.65 7.19 10.08
C ASP A 17 -19.12 5.80 9.60
N PRO A 18 -20.45 5.49 9.72
CA PRO A 18 -21.00 4.22 9.24
C PRO A 18 -20.71 3.89 7.78
N ARG A 19 -20.51 4.87 6.91
CA ARG A 19 -20.21 4.68 5.48
C ARG A 19 -18.89 3.99 5.22
N VAL A 20 -17.94 4.06 6.13
CA VAL A 20 -16.62 3.44 6.03
C VAL A 20 -16.40 2.34 7.07
N ALA A 21 -17.39 2.05 7.90
CA ALA A 21 -17.29 1.10 9.02
C ALA A 21 -16.85 -0.29 8.59
N GLU A 22 -17.31 -0.81 7.44
CA GLU A 22 -16.91 -2.12 6.94
C GLU A 22 -15.42 -2.16 6.59
N PHE A 23 -14.88 -1.10 5.96
CA PHE A 23 -13.46 -0.98 5.67
C PHE A 23 -12.65 -0.93 6.98
N MET A 24 -13.02 -0.03 7.89
CA MET A 24 -12.32 0.13 9.17
C MET A 24 -12.32 -1.15 10.01
N ALA A 25 -13.44 -1.86 10.10
CA ALA A 25 -13.55 -3.12 10.85
C ALA A 25 -12.72 -4.28 10.28
N ASN A 26 -12.30 -4.21 9.02
CA ASN A 26 -11.51 -5.25 8.38
C ASN A 26 -10.03 -4.91 8.22
N LEU A 27 -9.58 -3.71 8.58
CA LEU A 27 -8.17 -3.31 8.47
C LEU A 27 -7.24 -4.31 9.18
N ASP A 28 -7.48 -4.58 10.46
CA ASP A 28 -6.65 -5.50 11.24
C ASP A 28 -6.66 -6.92 10.69
N ARG A 29 -7.80 -7.36 10.14
CA ARG A 29 -7.93 -8.68 9.54
C ARG A 29 -7.10 -8.79 8.25
N VAL A 30 -7.15 -7.80 7.39
CA VAL A 30 -6.40 -7.77 6.13
C VAL A 30 -4.91 -7.63 6.40
N ASN A 31 -4.52 -6.73 7.30
CA ASN A 31 -3.13 -6.54 7.70
C ASN A 31 -2.57 -7.78 8.43
N GLY A 32 -3.37 -8.39 9.29
CA GLY A 32 -3.02 -9.65 9.94
C GLY A 32 -2.88 -10.82 8.97
N LEU A 33 -3.58 -10.80 7.83
CA LEU A 33 -3.36 -11.76 6.76
C LEU A 33 -2.05 -11.49 6.04
N ALA A 34 -1.76 -10.24 5.68
CA ALA A 34 -0.50 -9.85 5.03
C ALA A 34 0.71 -10.35 5.84
N LYS A 35 0.72 -10.13 7.15
CA LYS A 35 1.80 -10.56 8.07
C LYS A 35 2.04 -12.07 8.10
N ARG A 36 1.10 -12.89 7.61
CA ARG A 36 1.21 -14.36 7.54
C ARG A 36 1.47 -14.90 6.14
N MET A 37 1.51 -14.03 5.14
CA MET A 37 1.81 -14.43 3.76
C MET A 37 3.29 -14.79 3.60
N PRO A 38 3.61 -15.80 2.78
CA PRO A 38 4.98 -15.99 2.32
C PRO A 38 5.56 -14.70 1.73
N GLY A 39 6.84 -14.44 1.98
CA GLY A 39 7.54 -13.28 1.45
C GLY A 39 7.15 -11.93 2.08
N PHE A 40 6.26 -11.90 3.10
CA PHE A 40 6.04 -10.69 3.87
C PHE A 40 7.28 -10.35 4.70
N VAL A 41 7.75 -9.10 4.62
CA VAL A 41 8.94 -8.63 5.35
C VAL A 41 8.55 -7.66 6.46
N TRP A 42 7.83 -6.60 6.11
CA TRP A 42 7.52 -5.52 7.03
C TRP A 42 6.30 -4.70 6.55
N MET A 43 5.63 -4.05 7.46
CA MET A 43 4.66 -3.00 7.16
C MET A 43 4.70 -1.91 8.24
N MET A 44 4.40 -0.68 7.82
CA MET A 44 4.23 0.46 8.71
C MET A 44 3.10 0.17 9.71
N GLU A 45 3.38 0.33 11.00
CA GLU A 45 2.38 0.21 12.05
C GLU A 45 1.52 1.49 12.12
N GLY A 46 0.27 1.35 12.50
CA GLY A 46 -0.61 2.48 12.77
C GLY A 46 -0.25 3.23 14.04
N SER A 47 -0.99 4.29 14.33
CA SER A 47 -0.78 5.15 15.51
C SER A 47 -1.07 4.45 16.86
N GLY A 48 -1.59 3.23 16.85
CA GLY A 48 -2.06 2.51 18.05
C GLY A 48 -3.51 2.83 18.43
N GLU A 49 -4.16 3.77 17.77
CA GLU A 49 -5.60 4.01 17.94
C GLU A 49 -6.41 2.86 17.34
N PRO A 50 -7.54 2.48 17.97
CA PRO A 50 -8.41 1.42 17.44
C PRO A 50 -8.83 1.67 15.99
N ALA A 51 -8.80 0.62 15.18
CA ALA A 51 -9.18 0.65 13.77
C ALA A 51 -8.30 1.50 12.83
N THR A 52 -7.13 1.94 13.27
CA THR A 52 -6.18 2.62 12.37
C THR A 52 -5.30 1.66 11.59
N GLY A 53 -5.17 0.39 12.03
CA GLY A 53 -4.33 -0.61 11.37
C GLY A 53 -2.91 -0.10 11.12
N ASN A 54 -2.40 -0.25 9.91
CA ASN A 54 -1.15 0.37 9.45
C ASN A 54 -1.39 1.70 8.71
N THR A 55 -2.53 2.32 8.93
CA THR A 55 -2.80 3.66 8.41
C THR A 55 -2.15 4.69 9.31
N ALA A 56 -1.24 5.47 8.75
CA ALA A 56 -0.65 6.59 9.46
C ALA A 56 -1.14 7.90 8.84
N ASN A 57 -1.69 8.77 9.66
CA ASN A 57 -2.05 10.12 9.25
C ASN A 57 -0.94 11.10 9.64
N CYS A 58 0.28 10.83 9.17
CA CYS A 58 1.45 11.65 9.49
C CYS A 58 1.82 12.66 8.40
N LEU A 59 1.09 12.69 7.28
CA LEU A 59 1.41 13.58 6.16
C LEU A 59 0.61 14.88 6.16
N ASN A 60 -0.57 14.85 6.75
CA ASN A 60 -1.45 16.01 6.92
C ASN A 60 -2.40 15.73 8.09
N ASP A 61 -3.11 16.75 8.55
CA ASP A 61 -4.09 16.64 9.64
C ASP A 61 -5.46 16.11 9.15
N ASP A 62 -5.55 15.53 7.95
CA ASP A 62 -6.79 14.97 7.42
C ASP A 62 -7.02 13.54 7.94
N PRO A 63 -7.99 13.32 8.84
CA PRO A 63 -8.26 12.00 9.41
C PRO A 63 -8.83 10.98 8.40
N GLN A 64 -9.26 11.43 7.23
CA GLN A 64 -9.76 10.58 6.16
C GLN A 64 -8.64 10.06 5.26
N PHE A 65 -7.42 10.57 5.38
CA PHE A 65 -6.28 10.11 4.59
C PHE A 65 -5.74 8.79 5.15
N VAL A 66 -5.58 7.81 4.28
CA VAL A 66 -5.10 6.46 4.60
C VAL A 66 -3.86 6.16 3.78
N ALA A 67 -2.81 5.69 4.42
CA ALA A 67 -1.58 5.23 3.77
C ALA A 67 -1.23 3.81 4.23
N ASN A 68 -0.98 2.91 3.28
CA ASN A 68 -0.44 1.59 3.53
C ASN A 68 0.95 1.52 2.90
N LEU A 69 1.94 1.17 3.73
CA LEU A 69 3.34 1.03 3.32
C LEU A 69 3.83 -0.32 3.79
N SER A 70 4.29 -1.15 2.86
CA SER A 70 4.77 -2.50 3.16
C SER A 70 5.97 -2.91 2.32
N VAL A 71 6.70 -3.95 2.79
CA VAL A 71 7.89 -4.51 2.14
C VAL A 71 7.71 -6.01 1.99
N TRP A 72 8.08 -6.53 0.83
CA TRP A 72 7.93 -7.91 0.40
C TRP A 72 9.24 -8.47 -0.17
N GLU A 73 9.47 -9.75 -0.03
CA GLU A 73 10.66 -10.40 -0.60
C GLU A 73 10.67 -10.31 -2.12
N THR A 74 9.52 -10.57 -2.75
CA THR A 74 9.39 -10.59 -4.21
C THR A 74 8.09 -9.92 -4.70
N PRO A 75 8.04 -9.49 -5.98
CA PRO A 75 6.81 -9.04 -6.62
C PRO A 75 5.69 -10.07 -6.63
N ALA A 76 6.05 -11.36 -6.74
CA ALA A 76 5.07 -12.44 -6.77
C ALA A 76 4.36 -12.60 -5.42
N ASP A 77 5.08 -12.41 -4.31
CA ASP A 77 4.49 -12.47 -2.96
C ASP A 77 3.48 -11.35 -2.74
N LEU A 78 3.85 -10.11 -3.10
CA LEU A 78 2.92 -8.98 -3.06
C LEU A 78 1.72 -9.22 -3.99
N GLN A 79 1.96 -9.71 -5.20
CA GLN A 79 0.89 -10.01 -6.16
C GLN A 79 -0.09 -11.05 -5.60
N SER A 80 0.41 -12.14 -5.02
CA SER A 80 -0.42 -13.15 -4.38
C SER A 80 -1.26 -12.58 -3.25
N PHE A 81 -0.68 -11.74 -2.39
CA PHE A 81 -1.46 -11.06 -1.35
C PHE A 81 -2.57 -10.20 -1.95
N VAL A 82 -2.26 -9.35 -2.92
CA VAL A 82 -3.20 -8.37 -3.47
C VAL A 82 -4.34 -9.03 -4.26
N PHE A 83 -4.04 -10.06 -5.08
CA PHE A 83 -4.98 -10.58 -6.07
C PHE A 83 -5.53 -11.98 -5.74
N ASP A 84 -4.84 -12.80 -4.93
CA ASP A 84 -5.22 -14.19 -4.66
C ASP A 84 -5.85 -14.37 -3.27
N THR A 85 -5.97 -13.29 -2.47
CA THR A 85 -6.52 -13.35 -1.12
C THR A 85 -7.84 -12.59 -0.96
N ILE A 86 -8.32 -12.50 0.26
CA ILE A 86 -9.49 -11.65 0.58
C ILE A 86 -9.25 -10.17 0.26
N HIS A 87 -7.99 -9.72 0.14
CA HIS A 87 -7.62 -8.34 -0.22
C HIS A 87 -8.27 -7.92 -1.55
N VAL A 88 -8.35 -8.81 -2.54
CA VAL A 88 -8.98 -8.51 -3.84
C VAL A 88 -10.44 -8.05 -3.70
N ARG A 89 -11.17 -8.54 -2.70
CA ARG A 89 -12.56 -8.13 -2.45
C ARG A 89 -12.63 -6.67 -2.00
N PHE A 90 -11.67 -6.23 -1.20
CA PHE A 90 -11.57 -4.83 -0.77
C PHE A 90 -11.11 -3.94 -1.92
N LEU A 91 -10.13 -4.39 -2.69
CA LEU A 91 -9.68 -3.68 -3.89
C LEU A 91 -10.83 -3.44 -4.88
N ASN A 92 -11.67 -4.45 -5.14
CA ASN A 92 -12.80 -4.35 -6.06
C ASN A 92 -13.93 -3.45 -5.53
N ARG A 93 -14.00 -3.24 -4.22
CA ARG A 93 -15.01 -2.40 -3.57
C ARG A 93 -14.47 -1.05 -3.10
N ARG A 94 -13.23 -0.71 -3.44
CA ARG A 94 -12.57 0.51 -2.95
C ARG A 94 -13.39 1.79 -3.19
N THR A 95 -14.11 1.88 -4.31
CA THR A 95 -14.96 3.04 -4.63
C THR A 95 -16.14 3.23 -3.68
N ALA A 96 -16.50 2.21 -2.89
CA ALA A 96 -17.53 2.32 -1.85
C ALA A 96 -17.03 3.08 -0.61
N TRP A 97 -15.71 3.13 -0.39
CA TRP A 97 -15.11 3.72 0.81
C TRP A 97 -14.18 4.89 0.53
N PHE A 98 -13.56 4.92 -0.67
CA PHE A 98 -12.57 5.91 -1.05
C PHE A 98 -13.07 6.82 -2.17
N GLU A 99 -12.65 8.06 -2.10
CA GLU A 99 -12.83 9.03 -3.19
C GLU A 99 -12.09 8.55 -4.45
N ASN A 100 -12.63 8.89 -5.62
CA ASN A 100 -11.94 8.64 -6.88
C ASN A 100 -10.70 9.52 -6.96
N HIS A 101 -9.53 8.90 -7.06
CA HIS A 101 -8.28 9.62 -7.19
C HIS A 101 -8.16 10.23 -8.59
N VAL A 102 -7.88 11.51 -8.62
CA VAL A 102 -7.46 12.24 -9.83
C VAL A 102 -5.94 12.15 -10.00
N ARG A 103 -5.21 11.87 -8.90
CA ARG A 103 -3.76 11.79 -8.83
C ARG A 103 -3.27 10.35 -8.61
N MET A 104 -1.97 10.14 -8.85
CA MET A 104 -1.31 8.86 -8.56
C MET A 104 -1.50 8.48 -7.08
N HIS A 105 -1.83 7.22 -6.83
CA HIS A 105 -2.16 6.72 -5.49
C HIS A 105 -1.41 5.43 -5.12
N PHE A 106 -0.54 4.95 -6.00
CA PHE A 106 0.21 3.71 -5.81
C PHE A 106 1.60 3.81 -6.42
N VAL A 107 2.61 3.28 -5.72
CA VAL A 107 3.98 3.19 -6.22
C VAL A 107 4.70 1.99 -5.60
N MET A 108 5.59 1.38 -6.37
CA MET A 108 6.56 0.38 -5.93
C MET A 108 7.98 0.85 -6.24
N TRP A 109 8.94 0.39 -5.43
CA TRP A 109 10.38 0.60 -5.65
C TRP A 109 11.20 -0.47 -4.93
N TRP A 110 12.46 -0.62 -5.33
CA TRP A 110 13.37 -1.57 -4.70
C TRP A 110 14.09 -0.95 -3.51
N VAL A 111 14.19 -1.71 -2.41
CA VAL A 111 14.92 -1.33 -1.19
C VAL A 111 15.95 -2.40 -0.84
N PRO A 112 17.09 -2.06 -0.19
CA PRO A 112 18.03 -3.04 0.36
C PRO A 112 17.32 -3.99 1.35
N VAL A 113 17.80 -5.22 1.44
CA VAL A 113 17.32 -6.19 2.45
C VAL A 113 17.48 -5.61 3.85
N GLY A 114 16.42 -5.69 4.66
CA GLY A 114 16.41 -5.15 6.02
C GLY A 114 16.08 -3.66 6.13
N THR A 115 15.74 -2.99 5.01
CA THR A 115 15.27 -1.60 5.03
C THR A 115 13.78 -1.53 5.39
N GLU A 116 13.46 -0.65 6.32
CA GLU A 116 12.11 -0.20 6.63
C GLU A 116 11.95 1.23 6.08
N PRO A 117 11.28 1.42 4.93
CA PRO A 117 11.18 2.75 4.32
C PRO A 117 10.30 3.68 5.15
N THR A 118 10.59 4.97 5.10
CA THR A 118 9.76 5.99 5.74
C THR A 118 8.60 6.40 4.83
N LEU A 119 7.53 6.92 5.45
CA LEU A 119 6.39 7.44 4.69
C LEU A 119 6.80 8.66 3.84
N GLU A 120 7.75 9.47 4.32
CA GLU A 120 8.30 10.61 3.57
C GLU A 120 9.00 10.13 2.29
N GLU A 121 9.88 9.11 2.38
CA GLU A 121 10.49 8.49 1.21
C GLU A 121 9.44 7.96 0.24
N ALA A 122 8.47 7.21 0.76
CA ALA A 122 7.41 6.61 -0.04
C ALA A 122 6.59 7.66 -0.81
N MET A 123 6.27 8.78 -0.18
CA MET A 123 5.57 9.89 -0.83
C MET A 123 6.44 10.58 -1.89
N ALA A 124 7.73 10.73 -1.65
CA ALA A 124 8.66 11.26 -2.67
C ALA A 124 8.73 10.34 -3.92
N ARG A 125 8.70 9.00 -3.72
CA ARG A 125 8.61 8.02 -4.81
C ARG A 125 7.31 8.14 -5.59
N LEU A 126 6.19 8.33 -4.89
CA LEU A 126 4.89 8.51 -5.51
C LEU A 126 4.85 9.78 -6.36
N GLU A 127 5.34 10.90 -5.85
CA GLU A 127 5.45 12.16 -6.58
C GLU A 127 6.39 12.05 -7.79
N GLN A 128 7.53 11.37 -7.64
CA GLN A 128 8.43 11.09 -8.75
C GLN A 128 7.70 10.31 -9.86
N ARG A 129 6.98 9.24 -9.51
CA ARG A 129 6.20 8.46 -10.47
C ARG A 129 5.12 9.29 -11.16
N GLU A 130 4.42 10.17 -10.41
CA GLU A 130 3.38 11.05 -10.96
C GLU A 130 3.96 12.06 -11.97
N THR A 131 5.13 12.61 -11.70
CA THR A 131 5.74 13.67 -12.51
C THR A 131 6.53 13.15 -13.69
N THR A 132 7.24 12.03 -13.55
CA THR A 132 8.16 11.51 -14.58
C THR A 132 7.68 10.20 -15.23
N GLY A 133 6.60 9.60 -14.74
CA GLY A 133 6.15 8.28 -15.15
C GLY A 133 6.91 7.14 -14.50
N ASP A 134 6.63 5.91 -14.93
CA ASP A 134 7.28 4.71 -14.45
C ASP A 134 8.79 4.68 -14.80
N SER A 135 9.61 4.31 -13.82
CA SER A 135 11.07 4.18 -13.95
C SER A 135 11.59 3.09 -13.02
N ALA A 136 12.88 2.71 -13.11
CA ALA A 136 13.49 1.77 -12.17
C ALA A 136 13.48 2.25 -10.70
N ALA A 137 13.31 3.55 -10.46
CA ALA A 137 13.30 4.15 -9.13
C ALA A 137 11.89 4.25 -8.51
N ALA A 138 10.83 4.27 -9.35
CA ALA A 138 9.43 4.39 -8.92
C ALA A 138 8.52 3.87 -10.04
N PHE A 139 7.73 2.84 -9.79
CA PHE A 139 6.97 2.14 -10.83
C PHE A 139 5.64 1.57 -10.32
N GLY A 140 4.79 1.17 -11.26
CA GLY A 140 3.55 0.44 -11.02
C GLY A 140 3.58 -0.98 -11.56
N TRP A 141 2.42 -1.66 -11.50
CA TRP A 141 2.29 -3.07 -11.91
C TRP A 141 2.64 -3.31 -13.39
N ASP A 142 2.32 -2.40 -14.30
CA ASP A 142 2.61 -2.59 -15.73
C ASP A 142 4.11 -2.59 -16.00
N TRP A 143 4.83 -1.65 -15.40
CA TRP A 143 6.28 -1.60 -15.49
C TRP A 143 6.93 -2.83 -14.85
N MET A 144 6.44 -3.23 -13.68
CA MET A 144 6.90 -4.43 -12.98
C MET A 144 6.76 -5.68 -13.85
N ARG A 145 5.58 -5.88 -14.44
CA ARG A 145 5.35 -7.02 -15.34
C ARG A 145 6.28 -7.03 -16.55
N ALA A 146 6.55 -5.88 -17.12
CA ALA A 146 7.40 -5.76 -18.28
C ALA A 146 8.89 -6.03 -17.99
N HIS A 147 9.36 -5.81 -16.75
CA HIS A 147 10.79 -5.80 -16.45
C HIS A 147 11.23 -6.88 -15.46
N HIS A 148 10.35 -7.35 -14.57
CA HIS A 148 10.74 -8.18 -13.42
C HIS A 148 9.84 -9.40 -13.14
N MET A 149 8.70 -9.56 -13.80
CA MET A 149 7.87 -10.76 -13.59
C MET A 149 8.58 -11.99 -14.18
N GLY A 150 9.05 -12.86 -13.28
CA GLY A 150 9.79 -14.08 -13.64
C GLY A 150 11.30 -14.00 -13.44
N ALA A 151 11.84 -12.86 -13.03
CA ALA A 151 13.24 -12.72 -12.59
C ALA A 151 13.32 -12.60 -11.06
N ALA A 152 14.43 -13.11 -10.48
CA ALA A 152 14.75 -12.79 -9.10
C ALA A 152 14.93 -11.25 -8.94
N ALA A 153 14.68 -10.74 -7.74
CA ALA A 153 14.95 -9.34 -7.43
C ALA A 153 16.40 -8.97 -7.76
N PRO A 154 16.69 -7.78 -8.27
CA PRO A 154 18.02 -7.32 -8.65
C PRO A 154 19.01 -7.26 -7.48
#